data_4e55c98b6ed5581a7bc8eda3aa5e154a
#
_entry.id   4e55c98b6ed5581a7bc8eda3aa5e154a
#
_cell.length_a   1.000
_cell.length_b   1.000
_cell.length_c   1.000
_cell.angle_alpha   90.00
_cell.angle_beta   90.00
_cell.angle_gamma   90.00
#
_symmetry.space_group_name_H-M   'P 1'
#
loop_
_entity.id
_entity.type
_entity.pdbx_description
1 polymer ?
#
loop_
_entity_poly.entity_id
_entity_poly.type
_entity_poly.pdbx_seq_one_letter_code
_entity_poly.pdbx_strand_id
1 'polypeptide(L)'
;MIDSTKWIATIPTPSLANMGKIDIVNELLIPYSDLMVYFLSDIDLRFVRDNERLPFTNAKPYQSTKDYKRLFESCKKRYKSQREQEQTPKQSLEEQLKAIETYAVQTPLSARYVQTCYKQTLEIHSSWLTKLEEVVRLFLGNSSIVDELFLTTCYRINKAHLWHHSAVDLKWHQTTDGQLLVPSKLHKANVTLPVSSDILFFMRKLIKRARKCIRFPQLKRIKTLKLDEKVAVLEVSKTATHFDYFLKLATLHKGKPIYLPLKRNPYLDDCLKKGERLPFVQVRITDKTCTISAIIGYDKAPLRPSTESIGLDFGMVSMFTTSDGERHGLSSFTKLKIWDKELLDLSKNLQKQSIKFSTNERYVQLKQRIKSYFKNEICRILNRLAKKNSGVFAVEHLDFRAAGMSKQMNRLIGRTYRSVVKAKLSRLEEQYGIQIIAVNPAYTSQECSRCHYVSKDNRKTQKDFVCQHCHFTCNADVNAGRVINQRRSLMLEFPVYAKRSASRTVRCQVQEASEECHRRYCHNNGLMTYEESLAKGSL
;
A
#
# COMPACT_ATOMS: atom_id res chain seq x y z
N MET A 1 4.18 20.00 1.33
CA MET A 1 4.80 18.67 1.54
C MET A 1 4.33 18.18 2.87
N ILE A 2 4.02 16.89 2.98
CA ILE A 2 3.74 16.28 4.27
C ILE A 2 5.08 15.98 4.89
N ASP A 3 5.28 16.46 6.09
CA ASP A 3 6.49 16.24 6.86
C ASP A 3 6.70 14.72 7.06
N SER A 4 7.89 14.21 6.79
CA SER A 4 8.24 12.80 6.96
C SER A 4 8.21 12.34 8.41
N THR A 5 8.21 13.27 9.36
CA THR A 5 8.08 13.04 10.81
C THR A 5 6.63 12.78 11.23
N LYS A 6 5.65 13.09 10.36
CA LYS A 6 4.22 12.94 10.68
C LYS A 6 3.60 11.72 9.99
N TRP A 7 2.67 11.07 10.65
CA TRP A 7 1.74 10.13 10.04
C TRP A 7 0.36 10.80 9.86
N ILE A 8 -0.42 10.31 8.91
CA ILE A 8 -1.65 10.98 8.47
C ILE A 8 -2.87 10.10 8.71
N ALA A 9 -3.91 10.72 9.29
CA ALA A 9 -5.23 10.14 9.37
C ALA A 9 -6.22 10.92 8.47
N THR A 10 -7.07 10.18 7.78
CA THR A 10 -8.20 10.72 7.03
C THR A 10 -9.48 10.38 7.78
N ILE A 11 -10.20 11.38 8.27
CA ILE A 11 -11.38 11.23 9.11
C ILE A 11 -12.63 11.56 8.30
N PRO A 12 -13.38 10.56 7.81
CA PRO A 12 -14.59 10.79 7.03
C PRO A 12 -15.75 11.19 7.96
N THR A 13 -16.44 12.25 7.58
CA THR A 13 -17.65 12.74 8.25
C THR A 13 -18.74 12.94 7.20
N PRO A 14 -19.91 12.28 7.32
CA PRO A 14 -21.03 12.50 6.41
C PRO A 14 -21.52 13.94 6.47
N SER A 15 -21.84 14.51 5.31
CA SER A 15 -22.54 15.77 5.22
C SER A 15 -24.05 15.54 5.26
N LEU A 16 -24.76 16.47 5.89
CA LEU A 16 -26.23 16.56 5.93
C LEU A 16 -26.74 17.60 4.92
N ALA A 17 -26.00 17.86 3.87
CA ALA A 17 -26.44 18.77 2.80
C ALA A 17 -27.65 18.21 2.08
N ASN A 18 -28.58 19.12 1.70
CA ASN A 18 -29.72 18.78 0.86
C ASN A 18 -29.28 18.43 -0.58
N MET A 19 -30.23 17.89 -1.35
CA MET A 19 -29.96 17.45 -2.73
C MET A 19 -29.46 18.59 -3.62
N GLY A 20 -30.04 19.76 -3.55
CA GLY A 20 -29.62 20.92 -4.36
C GLY A 20 -28.14 21.31 -4.13
N LYS A 21 -27.66 21.22 -2.89
CA LYS A 21 -26.21 21.44 -2.61
C LYS A 21 -25.35 20.30 -3.13
N ILE A 22 -25.85 19.06 -3.07
CA ILE A 22 -25.14 17.88 -3.62
C ILE A 22 -25.04 18.01 -5.15
N ASP A 23 -26.09 18.48 -5.81
CA ASP A 23 -26.10 18.68 -7.27
C ASP A 23 -25.07 19.75 -7.69
N ILE A 24 -24.96 20.85 -6.97
CA ILE A 24 -23.91 21.86 -7.22
C ILE A 24 -22.50 21.25 -7.09
N VAL A 25 -22.30 20.34 -6.13
CA VAL A 25 -21.00 19.66 -6.01
C VAL A 25 -20.81 18.64 -7.14
N ASN A 26 -21.86 17.98 -7.62
CA ASN A 26 -21.82 17.10 -8.80
C ASN A 26 -21.46 17.87 -10.07
N GLU A 27 -21.94 19.10 -10.24
CA GLU A 27 -21.56 19.97 -11.37
C GLU A 27 -20.05 20.26 -11.43
N LEU A 28 -19.37 20.34 -10.27
CA LEU A 28 -17.91 20.46 -10.20
C LEU A 28 -17.18 19.19 -10.66
N LEU A 29 -17.76 18.01 -10.46
CA LEU A 29 -17.09 16.74 -10.76
C LEU A 29 -16.86 16.54 -12.25
N ILE A 30 -17.75 16.99 -13.12
CA ILE A 30 -17.66 16.78 -14.55
C ILE A 30 -16.41 17.47 -15.12
N PRO A 31 -16.27 18.81 -15.06
CA PRO A 31 -15.11 19.49 -15.60
C PRO A 31 -13.80 19.14 -14.87
N TYR A 32 -13.90 18.79 -13.58
CA TYR A 32 -12.74 18.34 -12.83
C TYR A 32 -12.27 16.96 -13.31
N SER A 33 -13.20 16.05 -13.59
CA SER A 33 -12.91 14.71 -14.11
C SER A 33 -12.30 14.76 -15.52
N ASP A 34 -12.85 15.62 -16.39
CA ASP A 34 -12.36 15.77 -17.76
C ASP A 34 -10.93 16.36 -17.76
N LEU A 35 -10.68 17.33 -16.91
CA LEU A 35 -9.36 17.91 -16.75
C LEU A 35 -8.35 16.90 -16.17
N MET A 36 -8.77 16.04 -15.25
CA MET A 36 -7.91 14.95 -14.73
C MET A 36 -7.56 13.94 -15.82
N VAL A 37 -8.50 13.59 -16.69
CA VAL A 37 -8.23 12.69 -17.84
C VAL A 37 -7.19 13.30 -18.77
N TYR A 38 -7.33 14.58 -19.07
CA TYR A 38 -6.36 15.32 -19.88
C TYR A 38 -4.97 15.31 -19.23
N PHE A 39 -4.86 15.73 -17.97
CA PHE A 39 -3.57 15.76 -17.27
C PHE A 39 -2.95 14.37 -17.14
N LEU A 40 -3.75 13.35 -16.87
CA LEU A 40 -3.23 11.98 -16.75
C LEU A 40 -2.61 11.50 -18.07
N SER A 41 -3.26 11.78 -19.20
CA SER A 41 -2.78 11.41 -20.52
C SER A 41 -1.48 12.14 -20.86
N ASP A 42 -1.41 13.43 -20.58
CA ASP A 42 -0.22 14.23 -20.85
C ASP A 42 0.97 13.82 -19.95
N ILE A 43 0.71 13.59 -18.65
CA ILE A 43 1.74 13.14 -17.71
C ILE A 43 2.31 11.76 -18.11
N ASP A 44 1.43 10.80 -18.45
CA ASP A 44 1.88 9.46 -18.86
C ASP A 44 2.60 9.49 -20.20
N LEU A 45 2.15 10.30 -21.13
CA LEU A 45 2.80 10.46 -22.44
C LEU A 45 4.22 10.99 -22.31
N ARG A 46 4.45 12.01 -21.49
CA ARG A 46 5.79 12.53 -21.17
C ARG A 46 6.65 11.50 -20.49
N PHE A 47 6.07 10.77 -19.56
CA PHE A 47 6.77 9.71 -18.85
C PHE A 47 7.23 8.58 -19.79
N VAL A 48 6.44 8.25 -20.82
CA VAL A 48 6.70 7.10 -21.70
C VAL A 48 7.47 7.49 -22.98
N ARG A 49 7.14 8.62 -23.61
CA ARG A 49 7.59 8.91 -24.98
C ARG A 49 8.75 9.87 -25.09
N ASP A 50 8.84 10.88 -24.23
CA ASP A 50 9.73 11.98 -24.53
C ASP A 50 11.14 11.84 -23.97
N ASN A 51 11.46 10.76 -23.23
CA ASN A 51 12.74 10.66 -22.52
C ASN A 51 13.11 11.97 -21.77
N GLU A 52 12.14 12.89 -21.65
CA GLU A 52 12.35 14.07 -20.83
C GLU A 52 12.69 13.54 -19.45
N ARG A 53 13.86 13.87 -18.97
CA ARG A 53 14.20 13.77 -17.56
C ARG A 53 13.20 14.65 -16.82
N LEU A 54 12.02 14.09 -16.56
CA LEU A 54 11.22 14.64 -15.50
C LEU A 54 12.19 14.74 -14.33
N PRO A 55 12.12 15.77 -13.47
CA PRO A 55 13.10 15.99 -12.40
C PRO A 55 13.00 14.92 -11.29
N PHE A 56 13.13 13.66 -11.68
CA PHE A 56 12.98 12.45 -10.85
C PHE A 56 14.29 11.85 -10.45
N THR A 57 15.31 12.62 -10.36
CA THR A 57 16.66 12.10 -10.10
C THR A 57 16.77 11.27 -8.82
N ASN A 58 15.79 11.27 -7.92
CA ASN A 58 15.81 10.43 -6.72
C ASN A 58 14.40 10.00 -6.28
N ALA A 59 13.85 8.96 -6.87
CA ALA A 59 12.82 8.07 -6.31
C ALA A 59 11.58 8.68 -5.62
N LYS A 60 11.40 9.99 -5.58
CA LYS A 60 10.20 10.67 -5.08
C LYS A 60 9.81 11.77 -6.06
N PRO A 61 9.01 11.44 -7.06
CA PRO A 61 8.48 12.45 -7.96
C PRO A 61 7.68 13.48 -7.15
N TYR A 62 7.84 14.75 -7.49
CA TYR A 62 7.02 15.85 -6.98
C TYR A 62 7.23 16.27 -5.53
N GLN A 63 8.46 16.32 -5.05
CA GLN A 63 8.76 16.76 -3.68
C GLN A 63 8.70 18.27 -3.45
N SER A 64 8.81 19.08 -4.49
CA SER A 64 8.84 20.54 -4.34
C SER A 64 7.73 21.27 -5.10
N THR A 65 7.33 22.43 -4.58
CA THR A 65 6.42 23.37 -5.27
C THR A 65 7.02 23.89 -6.58
N LYS A 66 8.35 23.93 -6.71
CA LYS A 66 9.07 24.34 -7.94
C LYS A 66 8.94 23.28 -9.02
N ASP A 67 9.10 21.99 -8.67
CA ASP A 67 8.95 20.87 -9.63
C ASP A 67 7.52 20.77 -10.15
N TYR A 68 6.54 21.00 -9.27
CA TYR A 68 5.14 21.07 -9.65
C TYR A 68 4.87 22.19 -10.69
N LYS A 69 5.34 23.41 -10.44
CA LYS A 69 5.15 24.52 -11.37
C LYS A 69 5.80 24.25 -12.71
N ARG A 70 7.06 23.76 -12.70
CA ARG A 70 7.82 23.43 -13.92
C ARG A 70 7.10 22.36 -14.74
N LEU A 71 6.59 21.31 -14.10
CA LEU A 71 5.87 20.24 -14.78
C LEU A 71 4.52 20.73 -15.34
N PHE A 72 3.78 21.54 -14.60
CA PHE A 72 2.53 22.12 -15.06
C PHE A 72 2.73 23.01 -16.29
N GLU A 73 3.73 23.91 -16.27
CA GLU A 73 4.05 24.75 -17.42
C GLU A 73 4.57 23.94 -18.62
N SER A 74 5.32 22.90 -18.35
CA SER A 74 5.78 21.98 -19.40
C SER A 74 4.61 21.21 -20.02
N CYS A 75 3.61 20.73 -19.24
CA CYS A 75 2.39 20.15 -19.75
C CYS A 75 1.61 21.11 -20.66
N LYS A 76 1.47 22.35 -20.24
CA LYS A 76 0.82 23.41 -21.01
C LYS A 76 1.49 23.65 -22.36
N LYS A 77 2.82 23.81 -22.36
CA LYS A 77 3.61 24.02 -23.59
C LYS A 77 3.46 22.86 -24.57
N ARG A 78 3.48 21.64 -24.09
CA ARG A 78 3.39 20.45 -24.92
C ARG A 78 2.00 20.25 -25.54
N TYR A 79 0.94 20.48 -24.77
CA TYR A 79 -0.41 20.48 -25.32
C TYR A 79 -0.51 21.45 -26.49
N LYS A 80 0.09 22.62 -26.34
CA LYS A 80 0.22 23.64 -27.37
C LYS A 80 0.88 23.09 -28.65
N SER A 81 2.04 22.44 -28.50
CA SER A 81 2.79 21.89 -29.63
C SER A 81 2.09 20.72 -30.34
N GLN A 82 1.41 19.84 -29.63
CA GLN A 82 0.67 18.74 -30.23
C GLN A 82 -0.53 19.21 -31.08
N ARG A 83 -1.25 20.23 -30.62
CA ARG A 83 -2.35 20.80 -31.39
C ARG A 83 -1.87 21.57 -32.63
N GLU A 84 -0.73 22.20 -32.53
CA GLU A 84 -0.07 22.83 -33.69
C GLU A 84 0.29 21.80 -34.76
N GLN A 85 0.63 20.56 -34.38
CA GLN A 85 0.96 19.48 -35.32
C GLN A 85 -0.28 18.75 -35.90
N GLU A 86 -1.41 18.77 -35.21
CA GLU A 86 -2.64 18.09 -35.63
C GLU A 86 -3.55 18.96 -36.52
N GLN A 87 -3.26 20.26 -36.66
CA GLN A 87 -4.09 21.16 -37.45
C GLN A 87 -3.55 21.28 -38.89
N THR A 88 -4.47 21.14 -39.86
CA THR A 88 -4.21 21.30 -41.27
C THR A 88 -3.64 22.70 -41.61
N PRO A 89 -2.85 22.84 -42.68
CA PRO A 89 -2.01 24.06 -42.96
C PRO A 89 -2.76 25.36 -43.30
N LYS A 90 -4.05 25.49 -42.96
CA LYS A 90 -4.89 26.64 -43.33
C LYS A 90 -5.18 27.63 -42.19
N GLN A 91 -4.77 27.36 -40.93
CA GLN A 91 -4.97 28.31 -39.83
C GLN A 91 -3.66 29.01 -39.47
N SER A 92 -3.73 30.32 -39.24
CA SER A 92 -2.56 31.10 -38.82
C SER A 92 -2.04 30.63 -37.44
N LEU A 93 -0.74 30.79 -37.20
CA LEU A 93 -0.12 30.41 -35.91
C LEU A 93 -0.78 31.13 -34.74
N GLU A 94 -1.25 32.37 -34.95
CA GLU A 94 -1.97 33.13 -33.93
C GLU A 94 -3.37 32.57 -33.59
N GLU A 95 -4.11 32.11 -34.60
CA GLU A 95 -5.39 31.44 -34.40
C GLU A 95 -5.23 30.09 -33.69
N GLN A 96 -4.17 29.35 -34.00
CA GLN A 96 -3.81 28.11 -33.33
C GLN A 96 -3.41 28.37 -31.89
N LEU A 97 -2.61 29.37 -31.61
CA LEU A 97 -2.23 29.79 -30.26
C LEU A 97 -3.43 30.25 -29.44
N LYS A 98 -4.34 31.03 -30.06
CA LYS A 98 -5.57 31.52 -29.44
C LYS A 98 -6.54 30.37 -29.12
N ALA A 99 -6.65 29.37 -29.99
CA ALA A 99 -7.44 28.17 -29.76
C ALA A 99 -6.90 27.35 -28.60
N ILE A 100 -5.58 27.28 -28.43
CA ILE A 100 -4.92 26.54 -27.33
C ILE A 100 -5.08 27.28 -26.00
N GLU A 101 -4.92 28.60 -26.00
CA GLU A 101 -5.19 29.44 -24.84
C GLU A 101 -6.66 29.37 -24.44
N THR A 102 -7.56 29.34 -25.42
CA THR A 102 -9.01 29.20 -25.21
C THR A 102 -9.37 27.83 -24.62
N TYR A 103 -8.68 26.75 -24.97
CA TYR A 103 -8.93 25.44 -24.35
C TYR A 103 -8.52 25.39 -22.88
N ALA A 104 -7.40 26.01 -22.51
CA ALA A 104 -7.02 26.18 -21.11
C ALA A 104 -7.95 27.11 -20.32
N VAL A 105 -8.61 28.04 -21.00
CA VAL A 105 -9.57 29.02 -20.47
C VAL A 105 -11.01 28.50 -20.51
N GLN A 106 -11.33 27.53 -21.36
CA GLN A 106 -12.70 26.97 -21.51
C GLN A 106 -13.12 26.05 -20.37
N THR A 107 -12.24 25.71 -19.46
CA THR A 107 -12.69 25.03 -18.25
C THR A 107 -13.42 26.03 -17.34
N PRO A 108 -14.63 25.71 -16.86
CA PRO A 108 -15.35 26.59 -15.92
C PRO A 108 -14.67 26.62 -14.52
N LEU A 109 -13.63 25.82 -14.34
CA LEU A 109 -12.88 25.71 -13.09
C LEU A 109 -11.94 26.90 -12.90
N SER A 110 -11.91 27.44 -11.68
CA SER A 110 -10.93 28.46 -11.33
C SER A 110 -9.49 27.91 -11.41
N ALA A 111 -8.50 28.79 -11.61
CA ALA A 111 -7.09 28.42 -11.66
C ALA A 111 -6.66 27.59 -10.44
N ARG A 112 -7.27 27.79 -9.27
CA ARG A 112 -6.96 27.02 -8.07
C ARG A 112 -7.50 25.59 -8.15
N TYR A 113 -8.70 25.41 -8.68
CA TYR A 113 -9.21 24.07 -8.97
C TYR A 113 -8.35 23.32 -9.98
N VAL A 114 -7.88 24.00 -11.03
CA VAL A 114 -6.95 23.42 -12.02
C VAL A 114 -5.67 22.94 -11.35
N GLN A 115 -5.11 23.71 -10.43
CA GLN A 115 -3.93 23.33 -9.67
C GLN A 115 -4.16 22.11 -8.75
N THR A 116 -5.29 22.07 -8.03
CA THR A 116 -5.63 20.94 -7.17
C THR A 116 -5.91 19.68 -7.99
N CYS A 117 -6.60 19.82 -9.11
CA CYS A 117 -6.85 18.76 -10.08
C CYS A 117 -5.53 18.13 -10.59
N TYR A 118 -4.59 18.98 -11.00
CA TYR A 118 -3.28 18.53 -11.46
C TYR A 118 -2.51 17.78 -10.37
N LYS A 119 -2.46 18.31 -9.15
CA LYS A 119 -1.81 17.65 -7.99
C LYS A 119 -2.42 16.28 -7.70
N GLN A 120 -3.75 16.19 -7.69
CA GLN A 120 -4.45 14.93 -7.46
C GLN A 120 -4.15 13.92 -8.57
N THR A 121 -4.08 14.36 -9.82
CA THR A 121 -3.74 13.51 -10.96
C THR A 121 -2.32 12.96 -10.84
N LEU A 122 -1.36 13.79 -10.46
CA LEU A 122 0.02 13.37 -10.21
C LEU A 122 0.12 12.31 -9.13
N GLU A 123 -0.60 12.48 -8.01
CA GLU A 123 -0.62 11.50 -6.92
C GLU A 123 -1.18 10.15 -7.40
N ILE A 124 -2.22 10.17 -8.23
CA ILE A 124 -2.81 8.95 -8.80
C ILE A 124 -1.83 8.26 -9.76
N HIS A 125 -1.18 9.03 -10.63
CA HIS A 125 -0.17 8.50 -11.56
C HIS A 125 1.02 7.91 -10.80
N SER A 126 1.58 8.63 -9.83
CA SER A 126 2.66 8.14 -8.97
C SER A 126 2.30 6.84 -8.23
N SER A 127 1.08 6.77 -7.68
CA SER A 127 0.57 5.55 -7.04
C SER A 127 0.45 4.38 -8.03
N TRP A 128 0.09 4.65 -9.28
CA TRP A 128 0.05 3.65 -10.33
C TRP A 128 1.44 3.17 -10.73
N LEU A 129 2.42 4.08 -10.86
CA LEU A 129 3.83 3.72 -11.11
C LEU A 129 4.39 2.82 -10.01
N THR A 130 4.11 3.12 -8.74
CA THR A 130 4.52 2.27 -7.61
C THR A 130 3.95 0.84 -7.70
N LYS A 131 2.71 0.69 -8.17
CA LYS A 131 2.13 -0.64 -8.41
C LYS A 131 2.81 -1.37 -9.56
N LEU A 132 3.16 -0.66 -10.62
CA LEU A 132 3.94 -1.23 -11.72
C LEU A 132 5.33 -1.67 -11.24
N GLU A 133 6.00 -0.83 -10.44
CA GLU A 133 7.28 -1.18 -9.80
C GLU A 133 7.18 -2.48 -9.01
N GLU A 134 6.11 -2.65 -8.21
CA GLU A 134 5.89 -3.90 -7.45
C GLU A 134 5.73 -5.13 -8.37
N VAL A 135 5.01 -4.99 -9.49
CA VAL A 135 4.81 -6.10 -10.45
C VAL A 135 6.10 -6.43 -11.19
N VAL A 136 6.84 -5.43 -11.65
CA VAL A 136 8.16 -5.64 -12.29
C VAL A 136 9.11 -6.31 -11.31
N ARG A 137 9.11 -5.90 -10.05
CA ARG A 137 9.91 -6.52 -8.99
C ARG A 137 9.57 -8.01 -8.80
N LEU A 138 8.27 -8.37 -8.86
CA LEU A 138 7.85 -9.77 -8.81
C LEU A 138 8.32 -10.56 -10.03
N PHE A 139 8.29 -9.96 -11.23
CA PHE A 139 8.82 -10.61 -12.42
C PHE A 139 10.32 -10.86 -12.33
N LEU A 140 11.08 -9.88 -11.87
CA LEU A 140 12.52 -10.01 -11.63
C LEU A 140 12.82 -11.08 -10.58
N GLY A 141 12.07 -11.10 -9.47
CA GLY A 141 12.25 -12.09 -8.41
C GLY A 141 11.91 -13.54 -8.81
N ASN A 142 11.10 -13.73 -9.85
CA ASN A 142 10.74 -15.04 -10.38
C ASN A 142 11.47 -15.35 -11.69
N SER A 143 12.46 -14.54 -12.09
CA SER A 143 13.26 -14.80 -13.27
C SER A 143 14.33 -15.84 -13.00
N SER A 144 14.75 -16.55 -14.05
CA SER A 144 15.88 -17.49 -14.02
C SER A 144 17.23 -16.81 -14.25
N ILE A 145 17.31 -15.49 -14.17
CA ILE A 145 18.55 -14.73 -14.37
C ILE A 145 19.48 -15.01 -13.20
N VAL A 146 20.66 -15.52 -13.49
CA VAL A 146 21.72 -15.87 -12.52
C VAL A 146 22.71 -14.71 -12.32
N ASP A 147 22.91 -13.87 -13.36
CA ASP A 147 23.81 -12.72 -13.29
C ASP A 147 23.30 -11.70 -12.26
N GLU A 148 24.04 -11.58 -11.16
CA GLU A 148 23.71 -10.72 -10.02
C GLU A 148 23.81 -9.25 -10.38
N LEU A 149 24.82 -8.86 -11.16
CA LEU A 149 25.02 -7.46 -11.57
C LEU A 149 23.88 -7.01 -12.50
N PHE A 150 23.53 -7.86 -13.47
CA PHE A 150 22.39 -7.63 -14.36
C PHE A 150 21.09 -7.45 -13.56
N LEU A 151 20.82 -8.38 -12.66
CA LEU A 151 19.60 -8.38 -11.87
C LEU A 151 19.51 -7.16 -10.93
N THR A 152 20.62 -6.80 -10.28
CA THR A 152 20.67 -5.61 -9.42
C THR A 152 20.50 -4.33 -10.20
N THR A 153 21.10 -4.24 -11.39
CA THR A 153 20.89 -3.10 -12.30
C THR A 153 19.42 -2.98 -12.66
N CYS A 154 18.75 -4.08 -13.01
CA CYS A 154 17.30 -4.11 -13.27
C CYS A 154 16.49 -3.61 -12.06
N TYR A 155 16.80 -4.04 -10.83
CA TYR A 155 16.12 -3.56 -9.63
C TYR A 155 16.33 -2.06 -9.39
N ARG A 156 17.51 -1.52 -9.66
CA ARG A 156 17.80 -0.08 -9.54
C ARG A 156 17.01 0.73 -10.57
N ILE A 157 17.02 0.31 -11.83
CA ILE A 157 16.23 0.95 -12.90
C ILE A 157 14.74 0.91 -12.54
N ASN A 158 14.26 -0.23 -12.06
CA ASN A 158 12.86 -0.40 -11.63
C ASN A 158 12.49 0.57 -10.51
N LYS A 159 13.33 0.69 -9.49
CA LYS A 159 13.10 1.59 -8.36
C LYS A 159 13.13 3.07 -8.74
N ALA A 160 13.97 3.42 -9.69
CA ALA A 160 14.07 4.79 -10.22
C ALA A 160 13.02 5.10 -11.30
N HIS A 161 12.20 4.13 -11.71
CA HIS A 161 11.22 4.23 -12.79
C HIS A 161 11.82 4.63 -14.16
N LEU A 162 13.07 4.29 -14.41
CA LEU A 162 13.79 4.65 -15.65
C LEU A 162 13.53 3.66 -16.79
N TRP A 163 12.37 3.05 -16.84
CA TRP A 163 12.02 1.96 -17.77
C TRP A 163 12.02 2.34 -19.24
N HIS A 164 11.80 3.61 -19.54
CA HIS A 164 11.64 4.12 -20.91
C HIS A 164 12.86 4.89 -21.44
N HIS A 165 13.86 5.08 -20.60
CA HIS A 165 15.07 5.80 -21.01
C HIS A 165 15.90 4.99 -22.01
N SER A 166 16.51 5.68 -22.97
CA SER A 166 17.42 5.10 -23.96
C SER A 166 18.85 4.96 -23.45
N ALA A 167 19.26 5.84 -22.54
CA ALA A 167 20.54 5.82 -21.86
C ALA A 167 20.36 6.16 -20.38
N VAL A 168 21.03 5.43 -19.50
CA VAL A 168 20.94 5.59 -18.05
C VAL A 168 22.30 5.38 -17.42
N ASP A 169 22.74 6.33 -16.61
CA ASP A 169 23.92 6.18 -15.77
C ASP A 169 23.50 5.89 -14.33
N LEU A 170 24.01 4.81 -13.77
CA LEU A 170 23.76 4.44 -12.38
C LEU A 170 25.00 4.64 -11.52
N LYS A 171 24.78 5.17 -10.31
CA LYS A 171 25.82 5.23 -9.28
C LYS A 171 25.97 3.86 -8.63
N TRP A 172 27.22 3.38 -8.61
CA TRP A 172 27.58 2.11 -8.01
C TRP A 172 28.54 2.33 -6.83
N HIS A 173 28.57 1.39 -5.91
CA HIS A 173 29.58 1.37 -4.86
C HIS A 173 30.74 0.51 -5.32
N GLN A 174 31.94 1.02 -5.15
CA GLN A 174 33.18 0.33 -5.47
C GLN A 174 33.94 0.00 -4.18
N THR A 175 34.52 -1.20 -4.09
CA THR A 175 35.41 -1.56 -2.98
C THR A 175 36.77 -0.89 -3.10
N THR A 176 37.57 -0.92 -2.04
CA THR A 176 38.97 -0.49 -2.06
C THR A 176 39.79 -1.25 -3.10
N ASP A 177 39.40 -2.47 -3.46
CA ASP A 177 40.08 -3.35 -4.43
C ASP A 177 39.58 -3.16 -5.87
N GLY A 178 38.76 -2.13 -6.10
CA GLY A 178 38.24 -1.79 -7.44
C GLY A 178 37.08 -2.65 -7.93
N GLN A 179 36.56 -3.58 -7.13
CA GLN A 179 35.42 -4.41 -7.50
C GLN A 179 34.10 -3.64 -7.33
N LEU A 180 33.20 -3.78 -8.30
CA LEU A 180 31.84 -3.25 -8.22
C LEU A 180 31.02 -4.17 -7.32
N LEU A 181 30.55 -3.64 -6.21
CA LEU A 181 29.67 -4.37 -5.33
C LEU A 181 28.22 -3.94 -5.45
N VAL A 182 27.42 -4.96 -5.50
CA VAL A 182 25.97 -4.92 -5.38
C VAL A 182 25.60 -4.63 -3.93
N PRO A 183 24.61 -3.80 -3.66
CA PRO A 183 24.55 -2.72 -2.70
C PRO A 183 24.88 -3.14 -1.27
N SER A 184 26.08 -2.88 -0.83
CA SER A 184 26.43 -2.90 0.59
C SER A 184 26.61 -1.46 1.09
N LYS A 185 26.16 -1.18 2.31
CA LYS A 185 26.32 0.11 2.99
C LYS A 185 27.77 0.41 3.41
N LEU A 186 28.70 -0.51 3.15
CA LEU A 186 30.07 -0.50 3.67
C LEU A 186 31.10 0.14 2.73
N HIS A 187 30.71 0.62 1.54
CA HIS A 187 31.70 1.07 0.55
C HIS A 187 31.84 2.56 0.46
N LYS A 188 33.09 3.03 0.45
CA LYS A 188 33.49 4.44 0.54
C LYS A 188 33.51 5.18 -0.79
N ALA A 189 33.62 4.50 -1.93
CA ALA A 189 33.72 5.11 -3.24
C ALA A 189 32.49 4.85 -4.12
N ASN A 190 31.95 5.91 -4.71
CA ASN A 190 30.86 5.85 -5.69
C ASN A 190 31.42 6.01 -7.10
N VAL A 191 31.06 5.10 -8.00
CA VAL A 191 31.38 5.18 -9.43
C VAL A 191 30.07 5.28 -10.21
N THR A 192 30.04 6.09 -11.26
CA THR A 192 28.90 6.19 -12.17
C THR A 192 29.23 5.43 -13.44
N LEU A 193 28.43 4.43 -13.78
CA LEU A 193 28.60 3.59 -14.96
C LEU A 193 27.38 3.64 -15.87
N PRO A 194 27.57 3.66 -17.20
CA PRO A 194 26.48 3.54 -18.15
C PRO A 194 25.86 2.13 -18.09
N VAL A 195 24.55 2.07 -18.22
CA VAL A 195 23.79 0.83 -18.29
C VAL A 195 23.72 0.38 -19.76
N SER A 196 23.94 -0.92 -19.99
CA SER A 196 23.88 -1.50 -21.33
C SER A 196 22.49 -1.37 -21.97
N SER A 197 22.46 -1.23 -23.29
CA SER A 197 21.22 -1.17 -24.08
C SER A 197 20.33 -2.40 -23.89
N ASP A 198 20.93 -3.58 -23.69
CA ASP A 198 20.19 -4.84 -23.50
C ASP A 198 19.40 -4.85 -22.21
N ILE A 199 19.98 -4.35 -21.12
CA ILE A 199 19.28 -4.20 -19.84
C ILE A 199 18.10 -3.25 -20.00
N LEU A 200 18.29 -2.11 -20.66
CA LEU A 200 17.22 -1.13 -20.90
C LEU A 200 16.12 -1.71 -21.80
N PHE A 201 16.47 -2.48 -22.80
CA PHE A 201 15.52 -3.17 -23.67
C PHE A 201 14.73 -4.24 -22.90
N PHE A 202 15.40 -5.03 -22.09
CA PHE A 202 14.77 -5.99 -21.21
C PHE A 202 13.77 -5.34 -20.24
N MET A 203 14.17 -4.24 -19.60
CA MET A 203 13.31 -3.49 -18.69
C MET A 203 12.08 -2.90 -19.40
N ARG A 204 12.21 -2.43 -20.63
CA ARG A 204 11.08 -1.99 -21.48
C ARG A 204 10.09 -3.13 -21.77
N LYS A 205 10.59 -4.34 -22.04
CA LYS A 205 9.73 -5.52 -22.20
C LYS A 205 8.98 -5.87 -20.90
N LEU A 206 9.67 -5.82 -19.76
CA LEU A 206 9.07 -6.11 -18.46
C LEU A 206 7.97 -5.10 -18.11
N ILE A 207 8.22 -3.81 -18.28
CA ILE A 207 7.19 -2.79 -17.99
C ILE A 207 5.99 -2.90 -18.91
N LYS A 208 6.20 -3.21 -20.21
CA LYS A 208 5.10 -3.48 -21.14
C LYS A 208 4.23 -4.66 -20.68
N ARG A 209 4.84 -5.71 -20.14
CA ARG A 209 4.14 -6.84 -19.54
C ARG A 209 3.40 -6.45 -18.25
N ALA A 210 4.04 -5.67 -17.37
CA ALA A 210 3.44 -5.18 -16.13
C ALA A 210 2.23 -4.28 -16.38
N ARG A 211 2.27 -3.42 -17.40
CA ARG A 211 1.12 -2.57 -17.80
C ARG A 211 -0.10 -3.39 -18.25
N LYS A 212 0.08 -4.61 -18.76
CA LYS A 212 -1.05 -5.53 -19.03
C LYS A 212 -1.67 -6.10 -17.75
N CYS A 213 -0.89 -6.24 -16.68
CA CYS A 213 -1.36 -6.75 -15.38
C CYS A 213 -2.05 -5.67 -14.54
N ILE A 214 -1.58 -4.42 -14.62
CA ILE A 214 -2.10 -3.29 -13.85
C ILE A 214 -2.77 -2.30 -14.81
N ARG A 215 -4.09 -2.23 -14.71
CA ARG A 215 -4.88 -1.32 -15.55
C ARG A 215 -4.48 0.13 -15.29
N PHE A 216 -4.39 0.91 -16.38
CA PHE A 216 -4.22 2.34 -16.31
C PHE A 216 -5.38 3.01 -15.55
N PRO A 217 -5.14 4.03 -14.73
CA PRO A 217 -6.20 4.69 -13.97
C PRO A 217 -7.32 5.22 -14.88
N GLN A 218 -8.57 4.99 -14.49
CA GLN A 218 -9.74 5.50 -15.20
C GLN A 218 -10.33 6.65 -14.40
N LEU A 219 -10.25 7.87 -14.95
CA LEU A 219 -10.63 9.09 -14.25
C LEU A 219 -11.92 9.74 -14.78
N LYS A 220 -12.57 9.13 -15.78
CA LYS A 220 -13.79 9.69 -16.40
C LYS A 220 -15.00 9.84 -15.46
N ARG A 221 -15.01 9.27 -14.31
CA ARG A 221 -16.12 9.35 -13.33
C ARG A 221 -15.56 9.26 -11.93
N ILE A 222 -14.72 10.22 -11.58
CA ILE A 222 -14.21 10.31 -10.21
C ILE A 222 -15.35 10.62 -9.26
N LYS A 223 -15.25 10.12 -8.04
CA LYS A 223 -16.21 10.37 -6.96
C LYS A 223 -15.59 11.11 -5.77
N THR A 224 -14.32 11.50 -5.90
CA THR A 224 -13.57 12.12 -4.80
C THR A 224 -12.73 13.26 -5.32
N LEU A 225 -12.95 14.45 -4.78
CA LEU A 225 -12.14 15.64 -4.99
C LEU A 225 -11.18 15.78 -3.81
N LYS A 226 -9.91 16.05 -4.07
CA LYS A 226 -8.94 16.45 -3.05
C LYS A 226 -8.67 17.95 -3.22
N LEU A 227 -9.15 18.73 -2.29
CA LEU A 227 -9.21 20.19 -2.38
C LEU A 227 -8.34 20.82 -1.30
N ASP A 228 -7.74 21.96 -1.62
CA ASP A 228 -6.98 22.73 -0.64
C ASP A 228 -7.86 23.80 0.03
N GLU A 229 -7.32 24.43 1.07
CA GLU A 229 -8.01 25.43 1.88
C GLU A 229 -8.44 26.70 1.11
N LYS A 230 -7.91 26.93 -0.11
CA LYS A 230 -8.30 28.09 -0.91
C LYS A 230 -9.59 27.90 -1.67
N VAL A 231 -10.03 26.66 -1.85
CA VAL A 231 -11.29 26.32 -2.51
C VAL A 231 -12.24 25.55 -1.59
N ALA A 232 -11.75 24.97 -0.50
CA ALA A 232 -12.56 24.18 0.43
C ALA A 232 -12.05 24.36 1.87
N VAL A 233 -12.80 25.12 2.67
CA VAL A 233 -12.44 25.45 4.06
C VAL A 233 -13.38 24.75 5.02
N LEU A 234 -12.81 23.96 5.94
CA LEU A 234 -13.57 23.39 7.04
C LEU A 234 -13.64 24.42 8.17
N GLU A 235 -14.81 24.96 8.41
CA GLU A 235 -15.08 26.01 9.41
C GLU A 235 -15.82 25.39 10.60
N VAL A 236 -15.46 25.84 11.82
CA VAL A 236 -16.20 25.53 13.04
C VAL A 236 -17.40 26.50 13.11
N SER A 237 -18.56 25.98 13.44
CA SER A 237 -19.73 26.82 13.63
C SER A 237 -19.52 27.76 14.82
N LYS A 238 -19.72 29.06 14.60
CA LYS A 238 -19.68 30.09 15.65
C LYS A 238 -21.01 30.28 16.37
N THR A 239 -22.08 29.90 15.70
CA THR A 239 -23.45 29.96 16.23
C THR A 239 -23.94 28.55 16.44
N ALA A 240 -23.87 28.08 17.67
CA ALA A 240 -24.21 26.71 18.05
C ALA A 240 -25.72 26.46 17.82
N THR A 241 -26.06 25.83 16.70
CA THR A 241 -27.41 25.33 16.52
C THR A 241 -27.40 23.79 16.41
N HIS A 242 -27.28 23.26 15.22
CA HIS A 242 -27.35 21.79 15.00
C HIS A 242 -26.08 21.17 14.41
N PHE A 243 -25.11 22.00 13.99
CA PHE A 243 -23.95 21.57 13.28
C PHE A 243 -22.68 22.20 13.86
N ASP A 244 -21.70 21.34 14.22
CA ASP A 244 -20.45 21.80 14.79
C ASP A 244 -19.49 22.30 13.69
N TYR A 245 -19.62 21.77 12.46
CA TYR A 245 -18.73 22.07 11.34
C TYR A 245 -19.50 22.32 10.05
N PHE A 246 -18.93 23.19 9.21
CA PHE A 246 -19.35 23.43 7.83
C PHE A 246 -18.14 23.34 6.91
N LEU A 247 -18.31 22.72 5.74
CA LEU A 247 -17.36 22.90 4.65
C LEU A 247 -17.86 24.05 3.78
N LYS A 248 -17.12 25.16 3.78
CA LYS A 248 -17.28 26.23 2.79
C LYS A 248 -16.57 25.81 1.52
N LEU A 249 -17.30 25.64 0.44
CA LEU A 249 -16.80 25.15 -0.84
C LEU A 249 -17.05 26.21 -1.92
N ALA A 250 -15.99 26.59 -2.64
CA ALA A 250 -16.12 27.43 -3.82
C ALA A 250 -16.87 26.66 -4.93
N THR A 251 -17.75 27.33 -5.65
CA THR A 251 -18.52 26.74 -6.75
C THR A 251 -17.97 27.18 -8.11
N LEU A 252 -18.61 26.73 -9.20
CA LEU A 252 -18.34 27.25 -10.54
C LEU A 252 -18.70 28.73 -10.68
N HIS A 253 -19.63 29.21 -9.87
CA HIS A 253 -20.04 30.60 -9.84
C HIS A 253 -19.11 31.40 -8.93
N LYS A 254 -18.32 32.28 -9.52
CA LYS A 254 -17.38 33.15 -8.78
C LYS A 254 -18.11 33.97 -7.72
N GLY A 255 -17.58 33.96 -6.49
CA GLY A 255 -18.14 34.72 -5.38
C GLY A 255 -19.36 34.11 -4.68
N LYS A 256 -19.89 32.96 -5.15
CA LYS A 256 -21.04 32.26 -4.55
C LYS A 256 -20.62 30.91 -3.95
N PRO A 257 -19.95 30.86 -2.80
CA PRO A 257 -19.61 29.60 -2.14
C PRO A 257 -20.87 28.93 -1.57
N ILE A 258 -20.81 27.60 -1.41
CA ILE A 258 -21.83 26.86 -0.67
C ILE A 258 -21.26 26.36 0.66
N TYR A 259 -22.15 26.17 1.63
CA TYR A 259 -21.83 25.66 2.94
C TYR A 259 -22.49 24.29 3.13
N LEU A 260 -21.67 23.25 3.28
CA LEU A 260 -22.10 21.88 3.48
C LEU A 260 -22.03 21.55 4.98
N PRO A 261 -23.16 21.36 5.67
CA PRO A 261 -23.15 21.01 7.09
C PRO A 261 -22.64 19.58 7.30
N LEU A 262 -21.80 19.37 8.32
CA LEU A 262 -21.31 18.06 8.67
C LEU A 262 -22.10 17.47 9.84
N LYS A 263 -22.38 16.17 9.76
CA LYS A 263 -22.92 15.42 10.89
C LYS A 263 -21.94 15.50 12.07
N ARG A 264 -22.47 15.66 13.29
CA ARG A 264 -21.66 15.63 14.51
C ARG A 264 -20.79 14.37 14.57
N ASN A 265 -19.51 14.55 14.83
CA ASN A 265 -18.53 13.46 14.85
C ASN A 265 -17.54 13.66 16.02
N PRO A 266 -17.86 13.15 17.22
CA PRO A 266 -16.99 13.28 18.39
C PRO A 266 -15.57 12.70 18.17
N TYR A 267 -15.45 11.74 17.27
CA TYR A 267 -14.14 11.21 16.90
C TYR A 267 -13.30 12.23 16.11
N LEU A 268 -13.93 13.04 15.25
CA LEU A 268 -13.25 14.14 14.58
C LEU A 268 -12.74 15.18 15.59
N ASP A 269 -13.60 15.52 16.58
CA ASP A 269 -13.25 16.48 17.64
C ASP A 269 -12.03 15.99 18.45
N ASP A 270 -12.03 14.72 18.84
CA ASP A 270 -10.92 14.11 19.55
C ASP A 270 -9.63 14.08 18.70
N CYS A 271 -9.77 13.79 17.41
CA CYS A 271 -8.65 13.81 16.48
C CYS A 271 -8.07 15.22 16.28
N LEU A 272 -8.91 16.24 16.18
CA LEU A 272 -8.49 17.65 16.04
C LEU A 272 -7.80 18.19 17.29
N LYS A 273 -8.16 17.67 18.48
CA LYS A 273 -7.46 18.01 19.73
C LYS A 273 -6.06 17.42 19.83
N LYS A 274 -5.83 16.27 19.19
CA LYS A 274 -4.60 15.48 19.30
C LYS A 274 -3.64 15.67 18.15
N GLY A 275 -4.10 16.20 17.03
CA GLY A 275 -3.31 16.33 15.81
C GLY A 275 -3.53 17.67 15.12
N GLU A 276 -2.65 17.96 14.17
CA GLU A 276 -2.71 19.17 13.35
C GLU A 276 -3.56 18.92 12.10
N ARG A 277 -4.58 19.75 11.87
CA ARG A 277 -5.35 19.71 10.63
C ARG A 277 -4.49 20.20 9.46
N LEU A 278 -4.34 19.34 8.46
CA LEU A 278 -3.65 19.71 7.23
C LEU A 278 -4.57 20.55 6.31
N PRO A 279 -3.99 21.42 5.47
CA PRO A 279 -4.71 22.36 4.62
C PRO A 279 -5.38 21.69 3.41
N PHE A 280 -5.84 20.47 3.57
CA PHE A 280 -6.53 19.70 2.53
C PHE A 280 -7.75 19.01 3.09
N VAL A 281 -8.78 18.91 2.25
CA VAL A 281 -9.97 18.11 2.53
C VAL A 281 -10.26 17.18 1.34
N GLN A 282 -10.86 16.03 1.61
CA GLN A 282 -11.39 15.17 0.56
C GLN A 282 -12.92 15.25 0.59
N VAL A 283 -13.51 15.55 -0.54
CA VAL A 283 -14.96 15.56 -0.74
C VAL A 283 -15.32 14.38 -1.61
N ARG A 284 -15.97 13.39 -1.03
CA ARG A 284 -16.46 12.22 -1.76
C ARG A 284 -17.96 12.33 -1.98
N ILE A 285 -18.37 12.18 -3.23
CA ILE A 285 -19.75 12.33 -3.65
C ILE A 285 -20.25 11.01 -4.21
N THR A 286 -21.45 10.66 -3.85
CA THR A 286 -22.26 9.63 -4.50
C THR A 286 -23.56 10.29 -4.94
N ASP A 287 -24.37 9.61 -5.75
CA ASP A 287 -25.57 10.17 -6.35
C ASP A 287 -26.52 10.86 -5.33
N LYS A 288 -26.47 10.44 -4.06
CA LYS A 288 -27.36 10.94 -3.00
C LYS A 288 -26.65 11.40 -1.73
N THR A 289 -25.34 11.24 -1.63
CA THR A 289 -24.61 11.53 -0.39
C THR A 289 -23.28 12.22 -0.64
N CYS A 290 -22.93 13.12 0.28
CA CYS A 290 -21.63 13.74 0.31
C CYS A 290 -20.91 13.38 1.61
N THR A 291 -19.67 12.99 1.53
CA THR A 291 -18.79 12.70 2.68
C THR A 291 -17.56 13.58 2.61
N ILE A 292 -17.34 14.33 3.66
CA ILE A 292 -16.19 15.23 3.78
C ILE A 292 -15.18 14.58 4.72
N SER A 293 -13.93 14.48 4.29
CA SER A 293 -12.87 13.91 5.11
C SER A 293 -11.84 14.96 5.45
N ALA A 294 -11.69 15.25 6.75
CA ALA A 294 -10.59 16.03 7.27
C ALA A 294 -9.31 15.20 7.24
N ILE A 295 -8.18 15.82 6.91
CA ILE A 295 -6.86 15.20 6.91
C ILE A 295 -6.09 15.77 8.09
N ILE A 296 -5.66 14.89 9.00
CA ILE A 296 -5.02 15.27 10.25
C ILE A 296 -3.64 14.61 10.31
N GLY A 297 -2.62 15.43 10.55
CA GLY A 297 -1.25 15.01 10.78
C GLY A 297 -0.99 14.83 12.27
N TYR A 298 -0.26 13.78 12.62
CA TYR A 298 0.20 13.48 13.98
C TYR A 298 1.68 13.23 13.95
N ASP A 299 2.39 13.60 14.99
CA ASP A 299 3.79 13.24 15.15
C ASP A 299 3.94 11.73 15.29
N LYS A 300 4.97 11.16 14.69
CA LYS A 300 5.28 9.75 14.86
C LYS A 300 5.76 9.50 16.27
N ALA A 301 5.26 8.45 16.89
CA ALA A 301 5.72 8.06 18.20
C ALA A 301 7.19 7.61 18.15
N PRO A 302 8.01 7.95 19.16
CA PRO A 302 9.34 7.40 19.28
C PRO A 302 9.27 5.87 19.40
N LEU A 303 10.30 5.17 18.91
CA LEU A 303 10.38 3.72 19.02
C LEU A 303 10.37 3.31 20.50
N ARG A 304 9.54 2.33 20.82
CA ARG A 304 9.50 1.72 22.15
C ARG A 304 10.75 0.87 22.38
N PRO A 305 11.18 0.70 23.65
CA PRO A 305 12.25 -0.23 23.97
C PRO A 305 11.94 -1.64 23.46
N SER A 306 12.94 -2.32 22.90
CA SER A 306 12.81 -3.67 22.34
C SER A 306 12.85 -4.81 23.36
N THR A 307 12.87 -4.47 24.65
CA THR A 307 12.97 -5.43 25.78
C THR A 307 11.77 -6.39 25.83
N GLU A 308 10.57 -5.90 25.53
CA GLU A 308 9.36 -6.71 25.49
C GLU A 308 8.92 -6.94 24.05
N SER A 309 8.61 -8.18 23.72
CA SER A 309 8.17 -8.56 22.38
C SER A 309 7.04 -9.57 22.40
N ILE A 310 6.19 -9.50 21.40
CA ILE A 310 5.08 -10.45 21.21
C ILE A 310 5.21 -11.07 19.81
N GLY A 311 5.25 -12.41 19.77
CA GLY A 311 5.07 -13.16 18.51
C GLY A 311 3.58 -13.31 18.21
N LEU A 312 3.18 -13.02 16.97
CA LEU A 312 1.80 -13.10 16.52
C LEU A 312 1.67 -14.18 15.45
N ASP A 313 1.04 -15.28 15.79
CA ASP A 313 0.60 -16.29 14.84
C ASP A 313 -0.79 -15.92 14.30
N PHE A 314 -0.98 -16.08 12.99
CA PHE A 314 -2.23 -15.78 12.31
C PHE A 314 -2.94 -17.08 11.94
N GLY A 315 -3.99 -17.42 12.67
CA GLY A 315 -4.73 -18.66 12.51
C GLY A 315 -6.15 -18.48 11.98
N MET A 316 -6.78 -19.63 11.69
CA MET A 316 -8.18 -19.70 11.29
C MET A 316 -9.12 -19.96 12.44
N VAL A 317 -8.67 -20.61 13.51
CA VAL A 317 -9.45 -20.87 14.72
C VAL A 317 -9.47 -19.63 15.61
N SER A 318 -8.31 -19.08 15.87
CA SER A 318 -8.11 -17.75 16.43
C SER A 318 -7.50 -16.85 15.37
N MET A 319 -8.06 -15.67 15.18
CA MET A 319 -7.55 -14.74 14.16
C MET A 319 -6.10 -14.35 14.46
N PHE A 320 -5.77 -14.22 15.74
CA PHE A 320 -4.42 -13.96 16.23
C PHE A 320 -4.19 -14.76 17.52
N THR A 321 -3.07 -15.43 17.60
CA THR A 321 -2.58 -16.07 18.82
C THR A 321 -1.23 -15.45 19.18
N THR A 322 -1.07 -15.04 20.41
CA THR A 322 0.15 -14.40 20.89
C THR A 322 1.10 -15.39 21.55
N SER A 323 2.38 -15.08 21.60
CA SER A 323 3.42 -15.90 22.25
C SER A 323 3.20 -16.07 23.76
N ASP A 324 2.46 -15.15 24.41
CA ASP A 324 2.07 -15.21 25.81
C ASP A 324 0.81 -16.07 26.06
N GLY A 325 0.21 -16.62 24.99
CA GLY A 325 -0.90 -17.56 25.07
C GLY A 325 -2.29 -16.95 24.90
N GLU A 326 -2.41 -15.64 24.68
CA GLU A 326 -3.72 -15.04 24.42
C GLU A 326 -4.22 -15.39 23.02
N ARG A 327 -5.51 -15.66 22.92
CA ARG A 327 -6.17 -16.03 21.68
C ARG A 327 -7.29 -15.04 21.37
N HIS A 328 -7.21 -14.41 20.20
CA HIS A 328 -8.14 -13.35 19.79
C HIS A 328 -8.91 -13.72 18.54
N GLY A 329 -10.17 -13.29 18.46
CA GLY A 329 -11.00 -13.49 17.26
C GLY A 329 -11.51 -14.92 17.08
N LEU A 330 -11.71 -15.68 18.15
CA LEU A 330 -12.19 -17.08 18.13
C LEU A 330 -13.53 -17.27 17.39
N SER A 331 -14.49 -16.36 17.58
CA SER A 331 -15.81 -16.41 16.92
C SER A 331 -15.79 -15.97 15.45
N SER A 332 -14.68 -15.41 14.99
CA SER A 332 -14.60 -14.82 13.65
C SER A 332 -14.75 -15.87 12.55
N PHE A 333 -14.16 -17.04 12.76
CA PHE A 333 -14.22 -18.13 11.80
C PHE A 333 -15.62 -18.73 11.65
N THR A 334 -16.36 -18.89 12.76
CA THR A 334 -17.74 -19.38 12.73
C THR A 334 -18.66 -18.47 11.93
N LYS A 335 -18.54 -17.15 12.15
CA LYS A 335 -19.28 -16.16 11.35
C LYS A 335 -18.94 -16.23 9.87
N LEU A 336 -17.66 -16.44 9.56
CA LEU A 336 -17.22 -16.55 8.17
C LEU A 336 -17.77 -17.77 7.45
N LYS A 337 -17.87 -18.92 8.13
CA LYS A 337 -18.48 -20.12 7.55
C LYS A 337 -19.95 -19.89 7.19
N ILE A 338 -20.70 -19.19 8.05
CA ILE A 338 -22.09 -18.82 7.78
C ILE A 338 -22.18 -17.95 6.52
N TRP A 339 -21.37 -16.89 6.45
CA TRP A 339 -21.38 -16.00 5.29
C TRP A 339 -20.81 -16.63 4.02
N ASP A 340 -19.90 -17.60 4.14
CA ASP A 340 -19.39 -18.36 3.00
C ASP A 340 -20.51 -19.19 2.35
N LYS A 341 -21.31 -19.87 3.17
CA LYS A 341 -22.50 -20.61 2.70
C LYS A 341 -23.47 -19.65 1.99
N GLU A 342 -23.84 -18.53 2.64
CA GLU A 342 -24.73 -17.52 2.03
C GLU A 342 -24.18 -16.98 0.71
N LEU A 343 -22.86 -16.68 0.64
CA LEU A 343 -22.20 -16.18 -0.55
C LEU A 343 -22.20 -17.21 -1.71
N LEU A 344 -22.00 -18.48 -1.37
CA LEU A 344 -22.03 -19.58 -2.34
C LEU A 344 -23.43 -19.79 -2.91
N ASP A 345 -24.44 -19.84 -2.05
CA ASP A 345 -25.84 -20.06 -2.47
C ASP A 345 -26.33 -18.91 -3.34
N LEU A 346 -26.02 -17.66 -2.93
CA LEU A 346 -26.34 -16.48 -3.74
C LEU A 346 -25.60 -16.49 -5.09
N SER A 347 -24.32 -16.90 -5.11
CA SER A 347 -23.54 -17.01 -6.34
C SER A 347 -24.11 -18.05 -7.31
N LYS A 348 -24.51 -19.23 -6.80
CA LYS A 348 -25.14 -20.29 -7.61
C LYS A 348 -26.44 -19.80 -8.25
N ASN A 349 -27.29 -19.12 -7.46
CA ASN A 349 -28.56 -18.58 -7.95
C ASN A 349 -28.37 -17.52 -9.04
N LEU A 350 -27.43 -16.59 -8.83
CA LEU A 350 -27.11 -15.56 -9.81
C LEU A 350 -26.51 -16.13 -11.10
N GLN A 351 -25.70 -17.19 -10.99
CA GLN A 351 -25.16 -17.89 -12.17
C GLN A 351 -26.24 -18.58 -12.96
N LYS A 352 -27.20 -19.26 -12.30
CA LYS A 352 -28.35 -19.88 -12.98
C LYS A 352 -29.19 -18.86 -13.75
N GLN A 353 -29.31 -17.65 -13.23
CA GLN A 353 -30.05 -16.55 -13.86
C GLN A 353 -29.21 -15.71 -14.82
N SER A 354 -27.96 -16.08 -15.08
CA SER A 354 -27.00 -15.30 -15.91
C SER A 354 -26.80 -13.83 -15.45
N ILE A 355 -27.07 -13.53 -14.18
CA ILE A 355 -26.92 -12.20 -13.61
C ILE A 355 -25.47 -11.95 -13.19
N LYS A 356 -24.92 -10.80 -13.58
CA LYS A 356 -23.57 -10.39 -13.16
C LYS A 356 -23.55 -10.10 -11.65
N PHE A 357 -22.61 -10.67 -10.91
CA PHE A 357 -22.46 -10.47 -9.46
C PHE A 357 -22.35 -9.00 -9.05
N SER A 358 -21.73 -8.17 -9.88
CA SER A 358 -21.55 -6.75 -9.60
C SER A 358 -22.82 -5.91 -9.70
N THR A 359 -23.85 -6.40 -10.37
CA THR A 359 -25.14 -5.72 -10.52
C THR A 359 -26.15 -6.13 -9.45
N ASN A 360 -25.90 -7.24 -8.76
CA ASN A 360 -26.78 -7.68 -7.67
C ASN A 360 -26.41 -7.00 -6.35
N GLU A 361 -27.32 -6.20 -5.85
CA GLU A 361 -27.09 -5.39 -4.67
C GLU A 361 -26.84 -6.25 -3.41
N ARG A 362 -27.63 -7.31 -3.20
CA ARG A 362 -27.48 -8.24 -2.07
C ARG A 362 -26.09 -8.88 -2.04
N TYR A 363 -25.59 -9.31 -3.20
CA TYR A 363 -24.25 -9.89 -3.33
C TYR A 363 -23.15 -8.86 -3.00
N VAL A 364 -23.29 -7.65 -3.50
CA VAL A 364 -22.33 -6.55 -3.24
C VAL A 364 -22.34 -6.17 -1.76
N GLN A 365 -23.53 -6.06 -1.15
CA GLN A 365 -23.69 -5.75 0.27
C GLN A 365 -23.08 -6.84 1.17
N LEU A 366 -23.34 -8.13 0.86
CA LEU A 366 -22.76 -9.24 1.62
C LEU A 366 -21.23 -9.22 1.57
N LYS A 367 -20.64 -9.04 0.38
CA LYS A 367 -19.18 -8.88 0.25
C LYS A 367 -18.64 -7.70 1.06
N GLN A 368 -19.35 -6.58 1.06
CA GLN A 368 -18.94 -5.41 1.81
C GLN A 368 -19.04 -5.64 3.32
N ARG A 369 -20.10 -6.31 3.79
CA ARG A 369 -20.27 -6.73 5.20
C ARG A 369 -19.11 -7.59 5.66
N ILE A 370 -18.73 -8.62 4.89
CA ILE A 370 -17.61 -9.52 5.21
C ILE A 370 -16.29 -8.71 5.31
N LYS A 371 -16.01 -7.86 4.32
CA LYS A 371 -14.79 -7.03 4.33
C LYS A 371 -14.74 -6.07 5.53
N SER A 372 -15.84 -5.42 5.82
CA SER A 372 -15.93 -4.47 6.94
C SER A 372 -15.76 -5.16 8.29
N TYR A 373 -16.37 -6.33 8.46
CA TYR A 373 -16.19 -7.15 9.66
C TYR A 373 -14.72 -7.50 9.88
N PHE A 374 -14.06 -8.04 8.85
CA PHE A 374 -12.64 -8.38 8.93
C PHE A 374 -11.77 -7.19 9.29
N LYS A 375 -11.97 -6.09 8.58
CA LYS A 375 -11.21 -4.87 8.85
C LYS A 375 -11.38 -4.41 10.29
N ASN A 376 -12.61 -4.39 10.77
CA ASN A 376 -12.93 -3.91 12.11
C ASN A 376 -12.35 -4.83 13.18
N GLU A 377 -12.47 -6.15 13.01
CA GLU A 377 -11.97 -7.12 13.96
C GLU A 377 -10.44 -7.14 14.04
N ILE A 378 -9.76 -7.14 12.89
CA ILE A 378 -8.30 -7.02 12.83
C ILE A 378 -7.83 -5.74 13.52
N CYS A 379 -8.45 -4.59 13.19
CA CYS A 379 -8.07 -3.32 13.79
C CYS A 379 -8.34 -3.29 15.29
N ARG A 380 -9.46 -3.88 15.75
CA ARG A 380 -9.82 -3.97 17.16
C ARG A 380 -8.79 -4.78 17.96
N ILE A 381 -8.43 -5.97 17.44
CA ILE A 381 -7.46 -6.85 18.08
C ILE A 381 -6.08 -6.20 18.14
N LEU A 382 -5.57 -5.73 17.00
CA LEU A 382 -4.25 -5.12 16.92
C LEU A 382 -4.16 -3.82 17.74
N ASN A 383 -5.22 -3.02 17.83
CA ASN A 383 -5.26 -1.86 18.73
C ASN A 383 -5.22 -2.27 20.20
N ARG A 384 -5.87 -3.40 20.58
CA ARG A 384 -5.82 -3.93 21.95
C ARG A 384 -4.41 -4.39 22.30
N LEU A 385 -3.75 -5.13 21.38
CA LEU A 385 -2.38 -5.59 21.58
C LEU A 385 -1.38 -4.42 21.66
N ALA A 386 -1.58 -3.38 20.83
CA ALA A 386 -0.72 -2.20 20.85
C ALA A 386 -0.77 -1.38 22.15
N LYS A 387 -1.83 -1.57 22.96
CA LYS A 387 -1.93 -0.96 24.32
C LYS A 387 -1.07 -1.68 25.36
N LYS A 388 -0.60 -2.90 25.09
CA LYS A 388 0.42 -3.56 25.91
C LYS A 388 1.77 -2.84 25.73
N ASN A 389 2.64 -2.94 26.72
CA ASN A 389 3.93 -2.25 26.70
C ASN A 389 4.98 -2.86 25.73
N SER A 390 4.60 -3.83 24.90
CA SER A 390 5.54 -4.47 23.97
C SER A 390 6.10 -3.50 22.95
N GLY A 391 7.43 -3.46 22.85
CA GLY A 391 8.15 -2.65 21.87
C GLY A 391 8.27 -3.30 20.50
N VAL A 392 8.10 -4.63 20.41
CA VAL A 392 8.28 -5.40 19.18
C VAL A 392 7.11 -6.35 18.94
N PHE A 393 6.58 -6.35 17.72
CA PHE A 393 5.70 -7.40 17.22
C PHE A 393 6.44 -8.22 16.15
N ALA A 394 6.71 -9.48 16.47
CA ALA A 394 7.21 -10.44 15.50
C ALA A 394 6.01 -11.08 14.78
N VAL A 395 6.02 -11.07 13.45
CA VAL A 395 4.91 -11.55 12.61
C VAL A 395 5.44 -12.40 11.48
N GLU A 396 4.68 -13.41 11.06
CA GLU A 396 5.04 -14.16 9.86
C GLU A 396 4.73 -13.39 8.58
N HIS A 397 5.52 -13.63 7.55
CA HIS A 397 5.24 -13.15 6.19
C HIS A 397 4.24 -14.10 5.51
N LEU A 398 2.94 -13.93 5.79
CA LEU A 398 1.92 -14.89 5.40
C LEU A 398 1.35 -14.74 4.00
N ASP A 399 1.09 -15.89 3.40
CA ASP A 399 0.16 -16.09 2.28
C ASP A 399 -1.11 -16.79 2.79
N PHE A 400 -2.19 -16.02 2.94
CA PHE A 400 -3.42 -16.51 3.59
C PHE A 400 -4.26 -17.38 2.67
N ARG A 401 -4.36 -18.67 3.00
CA ARG A 401 -5.35 -19.59 2.45
C ARG A 401 -5.95 -20.41 3.58
N ALA A 402 -7.27 -20.42 3.65
CA ALA A 402 -7.99 -21.17 4.68
C ALA A 402 -8.41 -22.53 4.15
N ALA A 403 -7.98 -23.61 4.79
CA ALA A 403 -8.53 -24.92 4.54
C ALA A 403 -10.02 -24.96 4.93
N GLY A 404 -10.85 -25.66 4.14
CA GLY A 404 -12.27 -25.82 4.40
C GLY A 404 -13.16 -24.62 4.05
N MET A 405 -12.64 -23.62 3.34
CA MET A 405 -13.45 -22.53 2.77
C MET A 405 -13.49 -22.55 1.24
N SER A 406 -14.56 -21.99 0.68
CA SER A 406 -14.69 -21.86 -0.77
C SER A 406 -13.54 -21.07 -1.40
N LYS A 407 -13.24 -21.37 -2.67
CA LYS A 407 -12.26 -20.60 -3.46
C LYS A 407 -12.60 -19.11 -3.48
N GLN A 408 -13.88 -18.78 -3.45
CA GLN A 408 -14.38 -17.39 -3.49
C GLN A 408 -14.11 -16.67 -2.18
N MET A 409 -14.42 -17.31 -1.05
CA MET A 409 -14.13 -16.78 0.28
C MET A 409 -12.63 -16.66 0.50
N ASN A 410 -11.82 -17.65 0.12
CA ASN A 410 -10.37 -17.61 0.21
C ASN A 410 -9.76 -16.44 -0.58
N ARG A 411 -10.29 -16.13 -1.77
CA ARG A 411 -9.88 -14.95 -2.55
C ARG A 411 -10.26 -13.64 -1.84
N LEU A 412 -11.43 -13.60 -1.23
CA LEU A 412 -11.92 -12.41 -0.54
C LEU A 412 -11.10 -12.14 0.72
N ILE A 413 -10.89 -13.17 1.54
CA ILE A 413 -10.10 -13.11 2.78
C ILE A 413 -8.65 -12.78 2.46
N GLY A 414 -8.00 -13.53 1.58
CA GLY A 414 -6.58 -13.36 1.28
C GLY A 414 -6.24 -11.95 0.79
N ARG A 415 -7.10 -11.36 -0.04
CA ARG A 415 -6.92 -9.98 -0.52
C ARG A 415 -7.18 -8.94 0.57
N THR A 416 -8.27 -9.10 1.31
CA THR A 416 -8.68 -8.11 2.33
C THR A 416 -7.77 -8.19 3.55
N TYR A 417 -7.50 -9.38 4.04
CA TYR A 417 -6.70 -9.62 5.23
C TYR A 417 -5.28 -9.10 5.07
N ARG A 418 -4.58 -9.53 4.02
CA ARG A 418 -3.19 -9.12 3.76
C ARG A 418 -3.05 -7.60 3.69
N SER A 419 -3.95 -6.93 2.99
CA SER A 419 -3.90 -5.47 2.85
C SER A 419 -4.20 -4.75 4.16
N VAL A 420 -5.20 -5.23 4.91
CA VAL A 420 -5.61 -4.63 6.19
C VAL A 420 -4.58 -4.84 7.28
N VAL A 421 -4.08 -6.07 7.44
CA VAL A 421 -3.04 -6.37 8.46
C VAL A 421 -1.77 -5.58 8.18
N LYS A 422 -1.29 -5.61 6.93
CA LYS A 422 -0.09 -4.85 6.55
C LYS A 422 -0.24 -3.35 6.82
N ALA A 423 -1.35 -2.76 6.37
CA ALA A 423 -1.59 -1.33 6.58
C ALA A 423 -1.74 -0.99 8.08
N LYS A 424 -2.36 -1.89 8.85
CA LYS A 424 -2.54 -1.68 10.28
C LYS A 424 -1.23 -1.83 11.05
N LEU A 425 -0.41 -2.83 10.75
CA LEU A 425 0.91 -3.00 11.38
C LEU A 425 1.82 -1.80 11.10
N SER A 426 1.90 -1.35 9.82
CA SER A 426 2.65 -0.14 9.48
C SER A 426 2.16 1.10 10.24
N ARG A 427 0.84 1.22 10.45
CA ARG A 427 0.27 2.32 11.23
C ARG A 427 0.59 2.20 12.73
N LEU A 428 0.68 0.98 13.29
CA LEU A 428 1.09 0.80 14.69
C LEU A 428 2.53 1.21 14.93
N GLU A 429 3.40 0.97 13.96
CA GLU A 429 4.78 1.43 13.99
C GLU A 429 4.84 2.97 14.07
N GLU A 430 4.07 3.66 13.25
CA GLU A 430 4.03 5.13 13.25
C GLU A 430 3.31 5.72 14.45
N GLN A 431 2.23 5.10 14.91
CA GLN A 431 1.32 5.63 15.94
C GLN A 431 1.79 5.32 17.37
N TYR A 432 2.41 4.17 17.58
CA TYR A 432 2.78 3.67 18.92
C TYR A 432 4.28 3.41 19.08
N GLY A 433 5.09 3.58 18.04
CA GLY A 433 6.51 3.28 18.05
C GLY A 433 6.83 1.79 18.22
N ILE A 434 5.91 0.91 17.82
CA ILE A 434 6.10 -0.54 17.89
C ILE A 434 6.88 -1.00 16.67
N GLN A 435 8.02 -1.63 16.87
CA GLN A 435 8.80 -2.20 15.78
C GLN A 435 8.13 -3.47 15.24
N ILE A 436 7.93 -3.53 13.92
CA ILE A 436 7.35 -4.71 13.27
C ILE A 436 8.46 -5.51 12.61
N ILE A 437 8.67 -6.75 13.08
CA ILE A 437 9.68 -7.67 12.55
C ILE A 437 8.97 -8.83 11.85
N ALA A 438 9.19 -8.97 10.54
CA ALA A 438 8.67 -10.08 9.77
C ALA A 438 9.68 -11.24 9.78
N VAL A 439 9.24 -12.42 10.26
CA VAL A 439 10.08 -13.62 10.32
C VAL A 439 9.76 -14.59 9.18
N ASN A 440 10.70 -15.49 8.89
CA ASN A 440 10.51 -16.55 7.91
C ASN A 440 9.43 -17.55 8.44
N PRO A 441 8.36 -17.83 7.67
CA PRO A 441 7.28 -18.73 8.09
C PRO A 441 7.62 -20.23 7.95
N ALA A 442 8.78 -20.59 7.38
CA ALA A 442 9.13 -21.99 7.19
C ALA A 442 9.19 -22.72 8.53
N TYR A 443 8.43 -23.80 8.65
CA TYR A 443 8.40 -24.72 9.80
C TYR A 443 8.00 -24.14 11.16
N THR A 444 7.56 -22.89 11.27
CA THR A 444 7.14 -22.28 12.55
C THR A 444 6.05 -23.05 13.27
N SER A 445 5.18 -23.73 12.53
CA SER A 445 4.13 -24.60 13.10
C SER A 445 4.59 -26.00 13.49
N GLN A 446 5.81 -26.39 13.09
CA GLN A 446 6.38 -27.74 13.31
C GLN A 446 7.55 -27.73 14.30
N GLU A 447 8.17 -26.57 14.52
CA GLU A 447 9.26 -26.35 15.44
C GLU A 447 8.76 -26.30 16.89
N CYS A 448 9.49 -26.97 17.79
CA CYS A 448 9.23 -26.88 19.22
C CYS A 448 9.79 -25.58 19.80
N SER A 449 8.95 -24.79 20.46
CA SER A 449 9.40 -23.54 21.10
C SER A 449 10.32 -23.75 22.32
N ARG A 450 10.44 -24.99 22.81
CA ARG A 450 11.29 -25.32 23.96
C ARG A 450 12.67 -25.83 23.55
N CYS A 451 12.73 -26.76 22.59
CA CYS A 451 13.98 -27.43 22.20
C CYS A 451 14.34 -27.26 20.73
N HIS A 452 13.55 -26.52 19.96
CA HIS A 452 13.75 -26.21 18.53
C HIS A 452 13.79 -27.43 17.60
N TYR A 453 13.43 -28.63 18.10
CA TYR A 453 13.29 -29.81 17.25
C TYR A 453 12.13 -29.63 16.26
N VAL A 454 12.40 -29.87 14.99
CA VAL A 454 11.45 -29.68 13.89
C VAL A 454 10.99 -31.04 13.36
N SER A 455 9.70 -31.33 13.48
CA SER A 455 9.07 -32.52 12.89
C SER A 455 7.60 -32.25 12.56
N LYS A 456 7.11 -32.88 11.49
CA LYS A 456 5.68 -32.86 11.16
C LYS A 456 4.84 -33.52 12.26
N ASP A 457 5.38 -34.53 12.91
CA ASP A 457 4.71 -35.29 13.96
C ASP A 457 4.57 -34.51 15.28
N ASN A 458 5.28 -33.40 15.45
CA ASN A 458 5.09 -32.50 16.56
C ASN A 458 3.68 -31.88 16.57
N ARG A 459 3.03 -31.75 15.39
CA ARG A 459 1.69 -31.18 15.24
C ARG A 459 0.74 -32.17 14.57
N LYS A 460 0.27 -33.15 15.34
CA LYS A 460 -0.70 -34.16 14.89
C LYS A 460 -2.09 -33.59 14.63
N THR A 461 -2.50 -32.60 15.42
CA THR A 461 -3.79 -31.92 15.27
C THR A 461 -3.61 -30.43 15.08
N GLN A 462 -4.70 -29.75 14.68
CA GLN A 462 -4.67 -28.28 14.56
C GLN A 462 -4.55 -27.57 15.91
N LYS A 463 -4.91 -28.24 17.02
CA LYS A 463 -4.94 -27.64 18.36
C LYS A 463 -3.76 -28.06 19.21
N ASP A 464 -3.29 -29.27 19.06
CA ASP A 464 -2.38 -29.90 20.00
C ASP A 464 -0.98 -30.00 19.37
N PHE A 465 0.00 -29.54 20.10
CA PHE A 465 1.41 -29.68 19.83
C PHE A 465 2.05 -30.56 20.88
N VAL A 466 2.74 -31.60 20.43
CA VAL A 466 3.48 -32.55 21.30
C VAL A 466 4.84 -32.78 20.66
N CYS A 467 5.89 -32.27 21.24
CA CYS A 467 7.26 -32.45 20.73
C CYS A 467 7.68 -33.92 20.81
N GLN A 468 8.10 -34.49 19.71
CA GLN A 468 8.57 -35.89 19.66
C GLN A 468 9.95 -36.08 20.32
N HIS A 469 10.70 -35.00 20.54
CA HIS A 469 12.02 -35.05 21.15
C HIS A 469 11.99 -34.79 22.66
N CYS A 470 11.43 -33.65 23.09
CA CYS A 470 11.45 -33.25 24.52
C CYS A 470 10.09 -33.41 25.23
N HIS A 471 9.10 -34.00 24.57
CA HIS A 471 7.76 -34.25 25.06
C HIS A 471 7.01 -33.00 25.58
N PHE A 472 7.47 -31.80 25.19
CA PHE A 472 6.78 -30.57 25.53
C PHE A 472 5.41 -30.51 24.84
N THR A 473 4.37 -30.24 25.62
CA THR A 473 2.98 -30.14 25.17
C THR A 473 2.43 -28.74 25.35
N CYS A 474 1.75 -28.22 24.34
CA CYS A 474 1.02 -26.96 24.43
C CYS A 474 0.02 -26.83 23.28
N ASN A 475 -0.75 -25.71 23.26
CA ASN A 475 -1.57 -25.39 22.12
C ASN A 475 -0.67 -25.05 20.90
N ALA A 476 -0.97 -25.62 19.74
CA ALA A 476 -0.15 -25.51 18.55
C ALA A 476 0.04 -24.06 18.04
N ASP A 477 -1.01 -23.25 18.12
CA ASP A 477 -0.94 -21.84 17.68
C ASP A 477 -0.13 -20.99 18.68
N VAL A 478 -0.17 -21.34 19.99
CA VAL A 478 0.66 -20.69 21.03
C VAL A 478 2.13 -21.07 20.83
N ASN A 479 2.41 -22.36 20.53
CA ASN A 479 3.76 -22.79 20.19
C ASN A 479 4.31 -22.01 18.99
N ALA A 480 3.53 -21.91 17.91
CA ALA A 480 3.91 -21.14 16.73
C ALA A 480 4.19 -19.66 17.07
N GLY A 481 3.33 -19.03 17.88
CA GLY A 481 3.55 -17.66 18.35
C GLY A 481 4.86 -17.50 19.13
N ARG A 482 5.25 -18.49 19.96
CA ARG A 482 6.53 -18.50 20.69
C ARG A 482 7.73 -18.64 19.75
N VAL A 483 7.65 -19.57 18.79
CA VAL A 483 8.68 -19.75 17.77
C VAL A 483 8.87 -18.48 16.92
N ILE A 484 7.77 -17.84 16.50
CA ILE A 484 7.79 -16.57 15.79
C ILE A 484 8.52 -15.50 16.62
N ASN A 485 8.22 -15.42 17.91
CA ASN A 485 8.87 -14.45 18.79
C ASN A 485 10.37 -14.73 18.98
N GLN A 486 10.76 -15.97 19.11
CA GLN A 486 12.17 -16.39 19.24
C GLN A 486 12.98 -16.08 17.97
N ARG A 487 12.40 -16.32 16.79
CA ARG A 487 13.04 -16.04 15.51
C ARG A 487 13.29 -14.55 15.24
N ARG A 488 12.70 -13.63 16.00
CA ARG A 488 12.94 -12.19 15.85
C ARG A 488 14.42 -11.80 16.04
N SER A 489 15.14 -12.45 16.94
CA SER A 489 16.55 -12.21 17.22
C SER A 489 17.42 -12.52 16.01
N LEU A 490 17.14 -13.62 15.31
CA LEU A 490 17.80 -13.97 14.07
C LEU A 490 17.63 -12.92 12.98
N MET A 491 16.47 -12.23 12.98
CA MET A 491 16.17 -11.18 12.00
C MET A 491 16.81 -9.83 12.31
N LEU A 492 17.14 -9.55 13.57
CA LEU A 492 17.88 -8.34 13.97
C LEU A 492 19.32 -8.37 13.45
N GLU A 493 19.92 -9.55 13.32
CA GLU A 493 21.23 -9.73 12.72
C GLU A 493 21.23 -9.49 11.21
N PHE A 494 20.06 -9.62 10.55
CA PHE A 494 19.87 -9.46 9.12
C PHE A 494 18.78 -8.42 8.76
N PRO A 495 19.01 -7.13 9.03
CA PRO A 495 17.99 -6.07 8.83
C PRO A 495 17.51 -5.92 7.38
N VAL A 496 18.19 -6.53 6.42
CA VAL A 496 17.83 -6.52 5.00
C VAL A 496 16.52 -7.27 4.74
N TYR A 497 16.15 -8.22 5.58
CA TYR A 497 14.92 -9.02 5.41
C TYR A 497 13.63 -8.20 5.59
N ALA A 498 13.68 -7.18 6.43
CA ALA A 498 12.54 -6.28 6.64
C ALA A 498 12.24 -5.36 5.45
N LYS A 499 13.17 -5.21 4.50
CA LYS A 499 13.00 -4.34 3.34
C LYS A 499 12.65 -5.14 2.09
N ARG A 500 11.41 -5.03 1.62
CA ARG A 500 10.90 -5.58 0.35
C ARG A 500 11.68 -5.16 -0.91
N SER A 501 12.68 -4.30 -0.77
CA SER A 501 13.53 -3.79 -1.85
C SER A 501 14.79 -4.61 -2.09
N ALA A 502 15.02 -5.67 -1.32
CA ALA A 502 16.17 -6.53 -1.52
C ALA A 502 16.04 -7.34 -2.83
N SER A 503 17.16 -7.51 -3.54
CA SER A 503 17.24 -8.37 -4.72
C SER A 503 16.88 -9.82 -4.38
N ARG A 504 16.58 -10.66 -5.39
CA ARG A 504 16.34 -12.09 -5.18
C ARG A 504 17.53 -12.76 -4.49
N THR A 505 18.74 -12.45 -4.95
CA THR A 505 19.98 -12.98 -4.41
C THR A 505 20.16 -12.63 -2.95
N VAL A 506 19.97 -11.35 -2.58
CA VAL A 506 20.04 -10.93 -1.17
C VAL A 506 18.96 -11.61 -0.33
N ARG A 507 17.77 -11.86 -0.88
CA ARG A 507 16.71 -12.61 -0.16
C ARG A 507 17.06 -14.07 0.02
N CYS A 508 17.63 -14.72 -1.02
CA CYS A 508 18.13 -16.09 -0.91
C CYS A 508 19.26 -16.17 0.12
N GLN A 509 20.26 -15.30 0.03
CA GLN A 509 21.38 -15.26 0.97
C GLN A 509 20.92 -15.04 2.42
N VAL A 510 19.94 -14.16 2.65
CA VAL A 510 19.37 -13.95 3.98
C VAL A 510 18.56 -15.16 4.43
N GLN A 511 17.85 -15.83 3.53
CA GLN A 511 17.13 -17.06 3.86
C GLN A 511 18.13 -18.17 4.20
N GLU A 512 19.15 -18.38 3.38
CA GLU A 512 20.24 -19.33 3.61
C GLU A 512 20.99 -19.03 4.90
N ALA A 513 21.32 -17.75 5.16
CA ALA A 513 21.94 -17.33 6.40
C ALA A 513 21.03 -17.54 7.62
N SER A 514 19.73 -17.30 7.49
CA SER A 514 18.75 -17.58 8.56
C SER A 514 18.64 -19.09 8.83
N GLU A 515 18.63 -19.90 7.78
CA GLU A 515 18.62 -21.38 7.89
C GLU A 515 19.94 -21.89 8.47
N GLU A 516 21.07 -21.30 8.09
CA GLU A 516 22.39 -21.62 8.64
C GLU A 516 22.51 -21.19 10.11
N CYS A 517 22.05 -20.00 10.49
CA CYS A 517 21.99 -19.60 11.90
C CYS A 517 21.13 -20.56 12.72
N HIS A 518 20.00 -21.00 12.15
CA HIS A 518 19.15 -21.98 12.80
C HIS A 518 19.84 -23.35 12.93
N ARG A 519 20.53 -23.82 11.90
CA ARG A 519 21.34 -25.04 11.94
C ARG A 519 22.45 -24.97 13.00
N ARG A 520 23.21 -23.86 13.04
CA ARG A 520 24.24 -23.62 14.07
C ARG A 520 23.66 -23.58 15.47
N TYR A 521 22.51 -22.92 15.64
CA TYR A 521 21.81 -22.90 16.94
C TYR A 521 21.43 -24.32 17.36
N CYS A 522 20.84 -25.11 16.49
CA CYS A 522 20.50 -26.51 16.77
C CYS A 522 21.74 -27.32 17.12
N HIS A 523 22.81 -27.21 16.33
CA HIS A 523 24.07 -27.92 16.56
C HIS A 523 24.70 -27.53 17.90
N ASN A 524 24.84 -26.25 18.20
CA ASN A 524 25.44 -25.73 19.42
C ASN A 524 24.67 -26.11 20.70
N ASN A 525 23.39 -26.40 20.55
CA ASN A 525 22.53 -26.84 21.68
C ASN A 525 22.24 -28.35 21.66
N GLY A 526 22.95 -29.14 20.84
CA GLY A 526 22.73 -30.58 20.71
C GLY A 526 21.35 -30.95 20.16
N LEU A 527 20.72 -30.04 19.41
CA LEU A 527 19.39 -30.20 18.84
C LEU A 527 19.49 -30.67 17.39
N MET A 528 18.55 -31.51 16.97
CA MET A 528 18.48 -32.00 15.60
C MET A 528 17.75 -31.01 14.71
N THR A 529 18.33 -30.65 13.57
CA THR A 529 17.65 -29.86 12.55
C THR A 529 16.58 -30.67 11.81
N TYR A 530 15.68 -30.00 11.11
CA TYR A 530 14.65 -30.65 10.28
C TYR A 530 15.30 -31.54 9.20
N GLU A 531 16.40 -31.09 8.58
CA GLU A 531 17.15 -31.85 7.56
C GLU A 531 17.81 -33.10 8.14
N GLU A 532 18.39 -32.98 9.32
CA GLU A 532 18.97 -34.13 10.04
C GLU A 532 17.88 -35.12 10.48
N SER A 533 16.68 -34.64 10.83
CA SER A 533 15.56 -35.51 11.15
C SER A 533 15.00 -36.24 9.93
N LEU A 534 15.02 -35.61 8.75
CA LEU A 534 14.70 -36.24 7.46
C LEU A 534 15.73 -37.32 7.09
N ALA A 535 17.02 -37.00 7.21
CA ALA A 535 18.10 -37.94 6.88
C ALA A 535 18.10 -39.18 7.77
N LYS A 536 17.62 -39.09 9.01
CA LYS A 536 17.50 -40.20 9.96
C LYS A 536 16.22 -41.03 9.82
N GLY A 537 15.37 -40.71 8.84
CA GLY A 537 14.14 -41.48 8.61
C GLY A 537 13.09 -41.33 9.73
N SER A 538 13.20 -40.30 10.57
CA SER A 538 12.29 -40.03 11.69
C SER A 538 11.02 -39.26 11.27
N LEU A 539 10.65 -39.33 9.99
CA LEU A 539 9.46 -38.70 9.40
C LEU A 539 8.47 -39.75 8.91
#